data_da4b6972332691819e2926612fed0425
#
_entry.id   da4b6972332691819e2926612fed0425
#
_cell.length_a   1.000
_cell.length_b   1.000
_cell.length_c   1.000
_cell.angle_alpha   90.00
_cell.angle_beta   90.00
_cell.angle_gamma   90.00
#
_symmetry.space_group_name_H-M   'P 1'
#
loop_
_entity.id
_entity.type
_entity.pdbx_description
1 polymer ?
#
loop_
_entity_poly.entity_id
_entity_poly.type
_entity_poly.pdbx_seq_one_letter_code
_entity_poly.pdbx_strand_id
1 'polypeptide(L)'
;EIGAVNPTALEGLTDQTDWFDEVYKTGQTQNYQVSVSNGNEKMKYFLSAGYLDEKGILEGTYFKRYSFRANIDNQIRSWLNVSANISYSDNIGNTGIISGTGANRGGVVLSVINTPTYAPIWDPEKPNQYNKNFYGVNIMNPMENLARQKNNKNKENRLIASLSLIH
;
A
#
# COMPACT_ATOMS: atom_id res chain seq x y z
N GLU A 1 11.31 28.74 21.01
CA GLU A 1 10.81 29.27 22.31
C GLU A 1 10.68 28.22 23.41
N ILE A 2 10.71 26.90 23.09
CA ILE A 2 10.61 25.82 24.10
C ILE A 2 11.79 25.87 25.07
N GLY A 3 12.98 26.19 24.59
CA GLY A 3 14.18 26.36 25.42
C GLY A 3 14.18 27.60 26.33
N ALA A 4 13.37 28.61 26.00
CA ALA A 4 13.23 29.80 26.82
C ALA A 4 12.28 29.60 28.00
N VAL A 5 11.37 28.62 27.95
CA VAL A 5 10.39 28.34 29.00
C VAL A 5 10.96 27.40 30.08
N ASN A 6 11.81 26.48 29.71
CA ASN A 6 12.49 25.57 30.66
C ASN A 6 13.79 25.02 30.06
N PRO A 7 14.93 25.70 30.23
CA PRO A 7 16.21 25.25 29.68
C PRO A 7 16.67 23.89 30.23
N THR A 8 16.23 23.51 31.44
CA THR A 8 16.57 22.22 32.05
C THR A 8 15.74 21.05 31.47
N ALA A 9 14.63 21.34 30.78
CA ALA A 9 13.83 20.29 30.16
C ALA A 9 14.54 19.60 28.98
N LEU A 10 15.58 20.22 28.43
CA LEU A 10 16.40 19.68 27.36
C LEU A 10 17.71 19.04 27.83
N GLU A 11 18.04 19.19 29.13
CA GLU A 11 19.20 18.54 29.72
C GLU A 11 19.00 17.03 29.76
N GLY A 12 19.94 16.28 29.18
CA GLY A 12 19.87 14.81 29.11
C GLY A 12 19.13 14.25 27.89
N LEU A 13 18.57 15.07 27.00
CA LEU A 13 18.01 14.60 25.74
C LEU A 13 19.13 14.44 24.72
N THR A 14 19.85 13.33 24.81
CA THR A 14 20.98 12.99 23.93
C THR A 14 20.57 12.14 22.74
N ASP A 15 19.37 11.57 22.76
CA ASP A 15 18.88 10.73 21.68
C ASP A 15 18.58 11.59 20.45
N GLN A 16 19.00 11.09 19.29
CA GLN A 16 18.67 11.66 18.00
C GLN A 16 18.09 10.54 17.12
N THR A 17 16.77 10.49 17.07
CA THR A 17 16.06 9.51 16.24
C THR A 17 15.76 10.14 14.88
N ASP A 18 16.29 9.57 13.81
CA ASP A 18 15.84 9.88 12.47
C ASP A 18 14.57 9.06 12.15
N TRP A 19 13.41 9.65 12.47
CA TRP A 19 12.11 9.00 12.27
C TRP A 19 11.83 8.69 10.81
N PHE A 20 12.40 9.45 9.87
CA PHE A 20 12.25 9.17 8.46
C PHE A 20 13.00 7.90 8.07
N ASP A 21 14.23 7.75 8.50
CA ASP A 21 15.05 6.58 8.18
C ASP A 21 14.51 5.29 8.82
N GLU A 22 13.89 5.41 10.00
CA GLU A 22 13.24 4.29 10.67
C GLU A 22 12.00 3.78 9.93
N VAL A 23 11.22 4.67 9.36
CA VAL A 23 9.90 4.38 8.81
C VAL A 23 9.93 4.22 7.29
N TYR A 24 10.81 4.95 6.59
CA TYR A 24 10.88 4.90 5.14
C TYR A 24 12.00 3.98 4.67
N LYS A 25 11.68 3.16 3.69
CA LYS A 25 12.60 2.22 3.06
C LYS A 25 12.55 2.39 1.54
N THR A 26 13.53 1.82 0.85
CA THR A 26 13.51 1.82 -0.62
C THR A 26 12.34 1.00 -1.13
N GLY A 27 11.46 1.64 -1.89
CA GLY A 27 10.36 0.96 -2.57
C GLY A 27 10.86 0.15 -3.77
N GLN A 28 10.11 -0.87 -4.15
CA GLN A 28 10.42 -1.72 -5.29
C GLN A 28 9.14 -2.07 -6.04
N THR A 29 9.16 -1.94 -7.37
CA THR A 29 8.07 -2.35 -8.24
C THR A 29 8.54 -3.38 -9.25
N GLN A 30 7.78 -4.47 -9.36
CA GLN A 30 7.95 -5.50 -10.38
C GLN A 30 6.64 -5.68 -11.13
N ASN A 31 6.68 -5.58 -12.46
CA ASN A 31 5.52 -5.72 -13.32
C ASN A 31 5.85 -6.67 -14.46
N TYR A 32 5.15 -7.78 -14.49
CA TYR A 32 5.27 -8.80 -15.52
C TYR A 32 3.95 -8.93 -16.27
N GLN A 33 4.00 -8.88 -17.58
CA GLN A 33 2.83 -9.06 -18.42
C GLN A 33 3.20 -9.90 -19.63
N VAL A 34 2.33 -10.86 -19.93
CA VAL A 34 2.41 -11.70 -21.10
C VAL A 34 1.08 -11.63 -21.83
N SER A 35 1.12 -11.58 -23.15
CA SER A 35 -0.07 -11.62 -23.97
C SER A 35 0.14 -12.40 -25.24
N VAL A 36 -0.92 -13.01 -25.73
CA VAL A 36 -0.97 -13.67 -27.02
C VAL A 36 -2.26 -13.27 -27.75
N SER A 37 -2.13 -12.95 -29.01
CA SER A 37 -3.26 -12.68 -29.88
C SER A 37 -3.05 -13.33 -31.22
N ASN A 38 -4.12 -13.84 -31.78
CA ASN A 38 -4.13 -14.36 -33.14
C ASN A 38 -5.55 -14.26 -33.70
N GLY A 39 -5.71 -14.48 -35.00
CA GLY A 39 -7.01 -14.49 -35.61
C GLY A 39 -6.96 -14.74 -37.11
N ASN A 40 -8.12 -15.06 -37.64
CA ASN A 40 -8.39 -15.14 -39.06
C ASN A 40 -9.67 -14.35 -39.38
N GLU A 41 -10.18 -14.47 -40.59
CA GLU A 41 -11.41 -13.76 -41.00
C GLU A 41 -12.65 -14.09 -40.14
N LYS A 42 -12.69 -15.27 -39.52
CA LYS A 42 -13.85 -15.74 -38.75
C LYS A 42 -13.66 -15.71 -37.25
N MET A 43 -12.43 -15.78 -36.76
CA MET A 43 -12.15 -15.84 -35.32
C MET A 43 -10.96 -14.96 -34.97
N LYS A 44 -11.09 -14.18 -33.91
CA LYS A 44 -10.03 -13.40 -33.30
C LYS A 44 -10.00 -13.68 -31.81
N TYR A 45 -8.82 -13.78 -31.24
CA TYR A 45 -8.67 -13.89 -29.80
C TYR A 45 -7.49 -13.08 -29.28
N PHE A 46 -7.66 -12.63 -28.04
CA PHE A 46 -6.61 -12.00 -27.26
C PHE A 46 -6.66 -12.58 -25.85
N LEU A 47 -5.53 -13.07 -25.37
CA LEU A 47 -5.35 -13.55 -24.00
C LEU A 47 -4.19 -12.78 -23.38
N SER A 48 -4.35 -12.34 -22.14
CA SER A 48 -3.24 -11.75 -21.38
C SER A 48 -3.28 -12.16 -19.91
N ALA A 49 -2.10 -12.31 -19.32
CA ALA A 49 -1.92 -12.48 -17.90
C ALA A 49 -0.88 -11.49 -17.39
N GLY A 50 -1.08 -10.95 -16.22
CA GLY A 50 -0.21 -9.96 -15.60
C GLY A 50 -0.04 -10.20 -14.10
N TYR A 51 1.15 -9.89 -13.61
CA TYR A 51 1.48 -9.87 -12.20
C TYR A 51 2.20 -8.56 -11.86
N LEU A 52 1.68 -7.84 -10.90
CA LEU A 52 2.26 -6.63 -10.34
C LEU A 52 2.57 -6.88 -8.86
N ASP A 53 3.78 -6.57 -8.44
CA ASP A 53 4.22 -6.57 -7.04
C ASP A 53 4.89 -5.23 -6.74
N GLU A 54 4.27 -4.44 -5.88
CA GLU A 54 4.76 -3.14 -5.45
C GLU A 54 4.99 -3.16 -3.94
N LYS A 55 6.20 -2.86 -3.53
CA LYS A 55 6.56 -2.52 -2.16
C LYS A 55 6.68 -1.02 -2.07
N GLY A 56 5.87 -0.39 -1.22
CA GLY A 56 5.92 1.05 -1.02
C GLY A 56 7.16 1.50 -0.27
N ILE A 57 7.38 2.81 -0.27
CA ILE A 57 8.48 3.43 0.48
C ILE A 57 8.22 3.47 1.99
N LEU A 58 6.96 3.46 2.42
CA LEU A 58 6.60 3.34 3.82
C LEU A 58 6.61 1.86 4.21
N GLU A 59 7.38 1.50 5.23
CA GLU A 59 7.50 0.11 5.67
C GLU A 59 6.14 -0.55 5.92
N GLY A 60 5.95 -1.77 5.42
CA GLY A 60 4.69 -2.51 5.54
C GLY A 60 3.63 -2.14 4.51
N THR A 61 3.86 -1.12 3.66
CA THR A 61 2.97 -0.85 2.53
C THR A 61 3.33 -1.74 1.34
N TYR A 62 2.33 -2.37 0.76
CA TYR A 62 2.51 -3.17 -0.44
C TYR A 62 1.21 -3.28 -1.22
N PHE A 63 1.34 -3.59 -2.50
CA PHE A 63 0.22 -3.90 -3.38
C PHE A 63 0.63 -5.00 -4.36
N LYS A 64 -0.20 -6.04 -4.47
CA LYS A 64 -0.03 -7.13 -5.43
C LYS A 64 -1.29 -7.28 -6.23
N ARG A 65 -1.14 -7.44 -7.54
CA ARG A 65 -2.25 -7.67 -8.45
C ARG A 65 -1.94 -8.82 -9.39
N TYR A 66 -2.83 -9.78 -9.41
CA TYR A 66 -2.91 -10.80 -10.45
C TYR A 66 -4.03 -10.42 -11.40
N SER A 67 -3.77 -10.41 -12.69
CA SER A 67 -4.76 -10.05 -13.70
C SER A 67 -4.79 -11.06 -14.83
N PHE A 68 -5.99 -11.30 -15.33
CA PHE A 68 -6.23 -12.14 -16.50
C PHE A 68 -7.29 -11.48 -17.38
N ARG A 69 -7.06 -11.52 -18.70
CA ARG A 69 -8.03 -11.04 -19.68
C ARG A 69 -8.10 -11.99 -20.85
N ALA A 70 -9.32 -12.30 -21.27
CA ALA A 70 -9.61 -13.07 -22.47
C ALA A 70 -10.69 -12.33 -23.28
N ASN A 71 -10.40 -12.07 -24.53
CA ASN A 71 -11.36 -11.55 -25.51
C ASN A 71 -11.41 -12.52 -26.69
N ILE A 72 -12.59 -12.92 -27.08
CA ILE A 72 -12.83 -13.84 -28.19
C ILE A 72 -13.96 -13.28 -29.03
N ASP A 73 -13.72 -13.12 -30.32
CA ASP A 73 -14.72 -12.77 -31.32
C ASP A 73 -14.78 -13.88 -32.36
N ASN A 74 -15.96 -14.41 -32.60
CA ASN A 74 -16.14 -15.52 -33.53
C ASN A 74 -17.38 -15.34 -34.39
N GLN A 75 -17.20 -15.33 -35.69
CA GLN A 75 -18.27 -15.42 -36.67
C GLN A 75 -18.64 -16.90 -36.90
N ILE A 76 -19.63 -17.38 -36.15
CA ILE A 76 -20.07 -18.78 -36.19
C ILE A 76 -20.77 -19.07 -37.50
N ARG A 77 -21.54 -18.10 -38.00
CA ARG A 77 -22.24 -18.11 -39.29
C ARG A 77 -22.11 -16.76 -39.96
N SER A 78 -22.39 -16.67 -41.27
CA SER A 78 -22.39 -15.39 -41.98
C SER A 78 -23.36 -14.36 -41.39
N TRP A 79 -24.35 -14.80 -40.65
CA TRP A 79 -25.36 -14.00 -39.98
C TRP A 79 -25.25 -13.99 -38.45
N LEU A 80 -24.26 -14.69 -37.85
CA LEU A 80 -24.14 -14.78 -36.39
C LEU A 80 -22.67 -14.55 -35.94
N ASN A 81 -22.52 -13.45 -35.24
CA ASN A 81 -21.25 -13.14 -34.53
C ASN A 81 -21.45 -13.29 -33.03
N VAL A 82 -20.47 -13.90 -32.38
CA VAL A 82 -20.42 -14.12 -30.93
C VAL A 82 -19.16 -13.51 -30.39
N SER A 83 -19.28 -12.60 -29.44
CA SER A 83 -18.14 -11.99 -28.73
C SER A 83 -18.22 -12.28 -27.25
N ALA A 84 -17.12 -12.77 -26.68
CA ALA A 84 -17.00 -13.00 -25.25
C ALA A 84 -15.78 -12.24 -24.71
N ASN A 85 -15.96 -11.47 -23.65
CA ASN A 85 -14.90 -10.75 -22.96
C ASN A 85 -14.94 -11.11 -21.48
N ILE A 86 -13.80 -11.53 -20.94
CA ILE A 86 -13.63 -11.86 -19.53
C ILE A 86 -12.40 -11.10 -19.02
N SER A 87 -12.56 -10.43 -17.91
CA SER A 87 -11.47 -9.79 -17.19
C SER A 87 -11.56 -10.14 -15.71
N TYR A 88 -10.49 -10.66 -15.16
CA TYR A 88 -10.37 -11.00 -13.75
C TYR A 88 -9.17 -10.30 -13.14
N SER A 89 -9.32 -9.77 -11.94
CA SER A 89 -8.21 -9.28 -11.12
C SER A 89 -8.38 -9.67 -9.65
N ASP A 90 -7.28 -10.08 -9.03
CA ASP A 90 -7.15 -10.30 -7.59
C ASP A 90 -6.12 -9.33 -7.05
N ASN A 91 -6.56 -8.39 -6.22
CA ASN A 91 -5.75 -7.35 -5.63
C ASN A 91 -5.58 -7.62 -4.13
N ILE A 92 -4.35 -7.58 -3.66
CA ILE A 92 -4.02 -7.74 -2.24
C ILE A 92 -3.05 -6.62 -1.88
N GLY A 93 -3.35 -5.88 -0.81
CA GLY A 93 -2.47 -4.79 -0.41
C GLY A 93 -2.68 -4.33 1.01
N ASN A 94 -1.73 -3.54 1.48
CA ASN A 94 -1.83 -2.76 2.70
C ASN A 94 -1.47 -1.31 2.39
N THR A 95 -2.49 -0.50 2.16
CA THR A 95 -2.36 0.95 1.93
C THR A 95 -2.93 1.77 3.10
N GLY A 96 -3.52 1.10 4.09
CA GLY A 96 -4.19 1.74 5.24
C GLY A 96 -3.24 2.43 6.22
N ILE A 97 -1.93 2.15 6.14
CA ILE A 97 -0.91 2.74 7.01
C ILE A 97 -0.78 4.26 6.81
N ILE A 98 -1.12 4.75 5.62
CA ILE A 98 -0.96 6.16 5.25
C ILE A 98 -1.98 7.04 5.96
N SER A 99 -3.19 6.53 6.20
CA SER A 99 -4.28 7.29 6.82
C SER A 99 -4.60 6.78 8.23
N GLY A 100 -4.76 7.69 9.17
CA GLY A 100 -5.14 7.37 10.54
C GLY A 100 -6.47 8.01 10.94
N THR A 101 -7.13 7.41 11.92
CA THR A 101 -8.37 7.91 12.52
C THR A 101 -8.17 8.29 14.01
N GLY A 102 -8.99 9.20 14.52
CA GLY A 102 -8.92 9.60 15.93
C GLY A 102 -7.69 10.43 16.27
N ALA A 103 -7.03 10.14 17.38
CA ALA A 103 -5.82 10.82 17.86
C ALA A 103 -4.62 10.68 16.90
N ASN A 104 -4.67 9.68 16.00
CA ASN A 104 -3.66 9.40 14.98
C ASN A 104 -4.05 9.98 13.61
N ARG A 105 -4.68 11.11 13.58
CA ARG A 105 -5.04 11.79 12.32
C ARG A 105 -3.81 11.97 11.45
N GLY A 106 -3.87 11.42 10.23
CA GLY A 106 -2.76 11.47 9.28
C GLY A 106 -1.84 10.24 9.27
N GLY A 107 -2.16 9.21 10.06
CA GLY A 107 -1.45 7.93 10.04
C GLY A 107 0.02 8.03 10.44
N VAL A 108 0.82 7.08 9.95
CA VAL A 108 2.26 7.00 10.26
C VAL A 108 3.02 8.21 9.70
N VAL A 109 2.65 8.69 8.51
CA VAL A 109 3.35 9.80 7.85
C VAL A 109 3.29 11.07 8.70
N LEU A 110 2.11 11.45 9.19
CA LEU A 110 1.97 12.63 10.02
C LEU A 110 2.60 12.44 11.41
N SER A 111 2.57 11.23 11.94
CA SER A 111 3.28 10.90 13.18
C SER A 111 4.78 11.16 13.04
N VAL A 112 5.41 10.71 11.95
CA VAL A 112 6.83 10.94 11.66
C VAL A 112 7.16 12.43 11.60
N ILE A 113 6.35 13.22 10.89
CA ILE A 113 6.59 14.67 10.72
C ILE A 113 6.48 15.43 12.05
N ASN A 114 5.58 15.02 12.93
CA ASN A 114 5.31 15.70 14.16
C ASN A 114 6.08 15.19 15.38
N THR A 115 6.79 14.05 15.25
CA THR A 115 7.55 13.48 16.37
C THR A 115 8.90 14.17 16.49
N PRO A 116 9.22 14.70 17.67
CA PRO A 116 10.53 15.32 17.90
C PRO A 116 11.68 14.32 17.73
N THR A 117 12.78 14.75 17.14
CA THR A 117 13.97 13.92 16.92
C THR A 117 14.70 13.53 18.21
N TYR A 118 14.54 14.30 19.28
CA TYR A 118 15.11 13.98 20.60
C TYR A 118 14.31 12.91 21.36
N ALA A 119 13.22 12.45 20.84
CA ALA A 119 12.42 11.40 21.49
C ALA A 119 12.91 10.01 21.06
N PRO A 120 13.26 9.12 22.01
CA PRO A 120 13.67 7.76 21.67
C PRO A 120 12.49 6.92 21.19
N ILE A 121 12.78 5.87 20.41
CA ILE A 121 11.78 4.91 19.94
C ILE A 121 11.19 4.11 21.10
N TRP A 122 12.07 3.68 22.02
CA TRP A 122 11.71 2.83 23.14
C TRP A 122 11.61 3.63 24.43
N ASP A 123 10.76 3.20 25.32
CA ASP A 123 10.63 3.78 26.66
C ASP A 123 11.93 3.51 27.45
N PRO A 124 12.63 4.55 27.93
CA PRO A 124 13.88 4.37 28.70
C PRO A 124 13.72 3.57 29.99
N GLU A 125 12.54 3.64 30.60
CA GLU A 125 12.22 2.89 31.82
C GLU A 125 11.69 1.48 31.55
N LYS A 126 11.16 1.25 30.34
CA LYS A 126 10.53 0.01 29.91
C LYS A 126 11.01 -0.40 28.51
N PRO A 127 12.19 -1.00 28.37
CA PRO A 127 12.84 -1.23 27.07
C PRO A 127 12.05 -2.06 26.05
N ASN A 128 10.99 -2.74 26.47
CA ASN A 128 10.11 -3.54 25.60
C ASN A 128 8.81 -2.81 25.22
N GLN A 129 8.69 -1.53 25.56
CA GLN A 129 7.53 -0.71 25.22
C GLN A 129 7.96 0.49 24.39
N TYR A 130 7.10 0.88 23.47
CA TYR A 130 7.33 2.12 22.71
C TYR A 130 7.20 3.33 23.61
N ASN A 131 8.11 4.30 23.42
CA ASN A 131 8.03 5.58 24.12
C ASN A 131 6.69 6.28 23.84
N LYS A 132 6.05 6.77 24.89
CA LYS A 132 4.80 7.52 24.83
C LYS A 132 4.94 8.94 25.38
N ASN A 133 6.11 9.28 25.89
CA ASN A 133 6.39 10.61 26.41
C ASN A 133 7.00 11.48 25.32
N PHE A 134 6.20 12.37 24.76
CA PHE A 134 6.61 13.33 23.75
C PHE A 134 6.55 14.77 24.24
N TYR A 135 6.76 14.97 25.54
CA TYR A 135 6.95 16.28 26.16
C TYR A 135 5.79 17.26 25.88
N GLY A 136 4.55 16.77 26.02
CA GLY A 136 3.34 17.56 25.84
C GLY A 136 2.74 17.53 24.42
N VAL A 137 3.40 16.90 23.48
CA VAL A 137 2.83 16.67 22.15
C VAL A 137 1.98 15.40 22.16
N ASN A 138 0.71 15.53 21.80
CA ASN A 138 -0.20 14.38 21.75
C ASN A 138 -0.11 13.69 20.38
N ILE A 139 0.90 12.84 20.24
CA ILE A 139 1.13 12.02 19.05
C ILE A 139 1.33 10.57 19.45
N MET A 140 1.08 9.68 18.52
CA MET A 140 1.43 8.27 18.68
C MET A 140 2.84 8.04 18.14
N ASN A 141 3.62 7.23 18.86
CA ASN A 141 4.93 6.81 18.39
C ASN A 141 4.85 6.23 16.97
N PRO A 142 5.61 6.77 15.99
CA PRO A 142 5.55 6.32 14.60
C PRO A 142 5.78 4.82 14.44
N MET A 143 6.73 4.25 15.19
CA MET A 143 7.05 2.82 15.14
C MET A 143 5.95 1.96 15.77
N GLU A 144 5.31 2.43 16.85
CA GLU A 144 4.12 1.74 17.41
C GLU A 144 2.97 1.76 16.41
N ASN A 145 2.71 2.91 15.78
CA ASN A 145 1.68 3.05 14.78
C ASN A 145 1.93 2.13 13.58
N LEU A 146 3.15 2.10 13.09
CA LEU A 146 3.59 1.21 12.02
C LEU A 146 3.40 -0.27 12.40
N ALA A 147 3.87 -0.68 13.58
CA ALA A 147 3.76 -2.06 14.06
C ALA A 147 2.32 -2.55 14.18
N ARG A 148 1.40 -1.66 14.58
CA ARG A 148 -0.04 -1.98 14.68
C ARG A 148 -0.69 -2.17 13.31
N GLN A 149 -0.25 -1.43 12.30
CA GLN A 149 -0.92 -1.37 10.99
C GLN A 149 -0.24 -2.21 9.90
N LYS A 150 1.03 -2.60 10.04
CA LYS A 150 1.77 -3.34 9.00
C LYS A 150 1.15 -4.69 8.62
N ASN A 151 0.35 -5.26 9.49
CA ASN A 151 -0.33 -6.54 9.26
C ASN A 151 -1.75 -6.40 8.68
N ASN A 152 -2.22 -5.18 8.48
CA ASN A 152 -3.50 -4.95 7.82
C ASN A 152 -3.44 -5.46 6.38
N LYS A 153 -4.54 -6.05 5.94
CA LYS A 153 -4.62 -6.65 4.62
C LYS A 153 -5.96 -6.35 3.99
N ASN A 154 -5.92 -5.66 2.87
CA ASN A 154 -7.07 -5.44 2.02
C ASN A 154 -7.03 -6.42 0.85
N LYS A 155 -8.14 -7.07 0.58
CA LYS A 155 -8.27 -7.96 -0.56
C LYS A 155 -9.50 -7.57 -1.38
N GLU A 156 -9.30 -7.44 -2.70
CA GLU A 156 -10.36 -7.13 -3.65
C GLU A 156 -10.28 -8.09 -4.83
N ASN A 157 -11.38 -8.78 -5.11
CA ASN A 157 -11.53 -9.61 -6.30
C ASN A 157 -12.54 -8.95 -7.23
N ARG A 158 -12.17 -8.79 -8.49
CA ARG A 158 -13.05 -8.24 -9.51
C ARG A 158 -13.13 -9.18 -10.71
N LEU A 159 -14.35 -9.58 -11.06
CA LEU A 159 -14.66 -10.32 -12.29
C LEU A 159 -15.62 -9.49 -13.14
N ILE A 160 -15.25 -9.27 -14.38
CA ILE A 160 -16.10 -8.64 -15.39
C ILE A 160 -16.20 -9.62 -16.55
N ALA A 161 -17.42 -9.98 -16.90
CA ALA A 161 -17.69 -10.84 -18.05
C ALA A 161 -18.80 -10.23 -18.89
N SER A 162 -18.64 -10.26 -20.20
CA SER A 162 -19.68 -9.88 -21.16
C SER A 162 -19.76 -10.89 -22.29
N LEU A 163 -20.97 -11.15 -22.72
CA LEU A 163 -21.28 -11.97 -23.88
C LEU A 163 -22.19 -11.14 -24.82
N SER A 164 -21.80 -11.05 -26.06
CA SER A 164 -22.57 -10.38 -27.12
C SER A 164 -22.89 -11.34 -28.24
N LEU A 165 -24.14 -11.32 -28.67
CA LEU A 165 -24.64 -12.05 -29.82
C LEU A 165 -25.21 -11.02 -30.81
N ILE A 166 -24.68 -11.00 -32.01
CA ILE A 166 -25.07 -10.06 -33.06
C ILE A 166 -25.55 -10.86 -34.24
N HIS A 167 -26.80 -10.61 -34.57
CA HIS A 167 -27.48 -11.20 -35.75
C HIS A 167 -27.53 -10.18 -36.89
#